data_a8c7e8c6ed47262f9326009b2aa536de
#
_entry.id   a8c7e8c6ed47262f9326009b2aa536de
#
_cell.length_a   1.000
_cell.length_b   1.000
_cell.length_c   1.000
_cell.angle_alpha   90.00
_cell.angle_beta   90.00
_cell.angle_gamma   90.00
#
_symmetry.space_group_name_H-M   'P 1'
#
loop_
_entity.id
_entity.type
_entity.pdbx_description
1 polymer ?
#
loop_
_entity_poly.entity_id
_entity_poly.type
_entity_poly.pdbx_seq_one_letter_code
_entity_poly.pdbx_strand_id
1 'polypeptide(L)'
;MRRFTMLASLLMVLCLQMAAQTWEDVNVGTSTRKTLTYVPKNVEKSPALVISLHGFNQDPEFQQKQTQWNALADTEGFIVTYPLANNKMWDTSGMGDVMFVEAVMKDMELKHHVDKNRIYLSGFSMGSWLGYHCLETLGNQIAAFGPVSGVDIGKQPKANRKVPIMHIHGTADDVFKYTGDPYHMAGGYPSIEEYVKKWAAYEGCDTSNPSLSFRQKNCK
;
A
#
# COMPACT_ATOMS: atom_id res chain seq x y z
N MET A 1 -64.68 -28.71 6.08
CA MET A 1 -63.76 -27.74 5.45
C MET A 1 -62.50 -27.60 6.30
N ARG A 2 -61.42 -28.29 5.95
CA ARG A 2 -60.13 -28.22 6.67
C ARG A 2 -59.30 -27.08 6.06
N ARG A 3 -59.01 -26.05 6.86
CA ARG A 3 -58.11 -24.95 6.49
C ARG A 3 -56.67 -25.45 6.62
N PHE A 4 -55.95 -25.59 5.51
CA PHE A 4 -54.50 -25.79 5.48
C PHE A 4 -53.85 -24.41 5.69
N THR A 5 -53.24 -24.20 6.83
CA THR A 5 -52.32 -23.07 7.09
C THR A 5 -50.95 -23.49 6.56
N MET A 6 -50.54 -22.93 5.44
CA MET A 6 -49.19 -23.03 4.92
C MET A 6 -48.26 -22.17 5.80
N LEU A 7 -47.43 -22.80 6.59
CA LEU A 7 -46.30 -22.14 7.28
C LEU A 7 -45.17 -21.95 6.25
N ALA A 8 -45.01 -20.74 5.74
CA ALA A 8 -43.84 -20.39 4.93
C ALA A 8 -42.66 -20.20 5.87
N SER A 9 -41.77 -21.19 5.98
CA SER A 9 -40.49 -21.09 6.69
C SER A 9 -39.55 -20.21 5.87
N LEU A 10 -39.37 -18.96 6.30
CA LEU A 10 -38.38 -18.06 5.76
C LEU A 10 -37.00 -18.55 6.23
N LEU A 11 -36.29 -19.31 5.41
CA LEU A 11 -34.90 -19.68 5.65
C LEU A 11 -34.04 -18.41 5.49
N MET A 12 -33.71 -17.76 6.58
CA MET A 12 -32.73 -16.69 6.63
C MET A 12 -31.34 -17.34 6.50
N VAL A 13 -30.80 -17.38 5.28
CA VAL A 13 -29.42 -17.81 5.05
C VAL A 13 -28.51 -16.72 5.63
N LEU A 14 -28.03 -16.96 6.83
CA LEU A 14 -26.95 -16.15 7.43
C LEU A 14 -25.67 -16.48 6.63
N CYS A 15 -25.31 -15.66 5.65
CA CYS A 15 -24.00 -15.72 5.04
C CYS A 15 -22.97 -15.32 6.11
N LEU A 16 -22.40 -16.30 6.78
CA LEU A 16 -21.20 -16.11 7.61
C LEU A 16 -20.06 -15.72 6.66
N GLN A 17 -19.73 -14.43 6.61
CA GLN A 17 -18.51 -13.98 5.94
C GLN A 17 -17.32 -14.55 6.72
N MET A 18 -16.54 -15.39 6.04
CA MET A 18 -15.25 -15.87 6.57
C MET A 18 -14.16 -14.98 6.02
N ALA A 19 -13.12 -14.70 6.84
CA ALA A 19 -11.91 -14.05 6.31
C ALA A 19 -11.37 -14.88 5.16
N ALA A 20 -11.06 -14.24 4.05
CA ALA A 20 -10.58 -14.89 2.85
C ALA A 20 -9.26 -14.27 2.37
N GLN A 21 -8.31 -15.12 2.05
CA GLN A 21 -7.08 -14.72 1.36
C GLN A 21 -7.02 -15.47 0.03
N THR A 22 -6.98 -14.72 -1.06
CA THR A 22 -7.05 -15.26 -2.41
C THR A 22 -6.03 -14.60 -3.34
N TRP A 23 -5.49 -15.41 -4.25
CA TRP A 23 -4.77 -14.89 -5.40
C TRP A 23 -5.79 -14.43 -6.45
N GLU A 24 -5.65 -13.18 -6.89
CA GLU A 24 -6.52 -12.58 -7.89
C GLU A 24 -5.72 -12.19 -9.13
N ASP A 25 -6.32 -12.40 -10.29
CA ASP A 25 -5.79 -11.94 -11.57
C ASP A 25 -6.27 -10.51 -11.84
N VAL A 26 -5.32 -9.63 -12.21
CA VAL A 26 -5.53 -8.23 -12.56
C VAL A 26 -5.08 -7.99 -13.99
N ASN A 27 -5.96 -7.49 -14.82
CA ASN A 27 -5.66 -7.18 -16.21
C ASN A 27 -4.96 -5.83 -16.34
N VAL A 28 -3.80 -5.80 -17.01
CA VAL A 28 -2.99 -4.60 -17.27
C VAL A 28 -2.73 -4.51 -18.76
N GLY A 29 -3.54 -3.72 -19.46
CA GLY A 29 -3.52 -3.70 -20.92
C GLY A 29 -3.80 -5.08 -21.52
N THR A 30 -2.83 -5.65 -22.23
CA THR A 30 -2.93 -7.00 -22.85
C THR A 30 -2.35 -8.11 -21.97
N SER A 31 -1.83 -7.79 -20.79
CA SER A 31 -1.22 -8.78 -19.88
C SER A 31 -2.08 -8.99 -18.63
N THR A 32 -1.91 -10.15 -17.99
CA THR A 32 -2.53 -10.46 -16.70
C THR A 32 -1.42 -10.57 -15.65
N ARG A 33 -1.61 -9.91 -14.52
CA ARG A 33 -0.72 -9.95 -13.36
C ARG A 33 -1.49 -10.44 -12.14
N LYS A 34 -0.79 -10.72 -11.05
CA LYS A 34 -1.39 -11.29 -9.84
C LYS A 34 -1.23 -10.38 -8.63
N THR A 35 -2.23 -10.43 -7.77
CA THR A 35 -2.16 -9.86 -6.42
C THR A 35 -2.70 -10.86 -5.41
N LEU A 36 -2.15 -10.84 -4.19
CA LEU A 36 -2.67 -11.61 -3.07
C LEU A 36 -3.56 -10.68 -2.24
N THR A 37 -4.85 -10.95 -2.20
CA THR A 37 -5.83 -10.09 -1.52
C THR A 37 -6.35 -10.76 -0.25
N TYR A 38 -6.44 -9.98 0.83
CA TYR A 38 -7.04 -10.39 2.09
C TYR A 38 -8.28 -9.56 2.40
N VAL A 39 -9.40 -10.25 2.59
CA VAL A 39 -10.69 -9.66 2.98
C VAL A 39 -11.04 -10.16 4.38
N PRO A 40 -11.11 -9.28 5.41
CA PRO A 40 -11.44 -9.68 6.76
C PRO A 40 -12.93 -10.05 6.91
N LYS A 41 -13.26 -10.79 7.98
CA LYS A 41 -14.66 -11.18 8.27
C LYS A 41 -15.60 -10.01 8.52
N ASN A 42 -15.07 -8.96 9.14
CA ASN A 42 -15.78 -7.74 9.52
C ASN A 42 -15.60 -6.62 8.48
N VAL A 43 -15.35 -6.97 7.21
CA VAL A 43 -15.16 -5.98 6.14
C VAL A 43 -16.33 -5.00 6.09
N GLU A 44 -16.02 -3.70 5.97
CA GLU A 44 -17.01 -2.64 5.81
C GLU A 44 -17.75 -2.76 4.46
N LYS A 45 -18.94 -2.14 4.35
CA LYS A 45 -19.72 -2.13 3.10
C LYS A 45 -18.98 -1.42 1.95
N SER A 46 -18.22 -0.38 2.27
CA SER A 46 -17.34 0.35 1.33
C SER A 46 -15.98 0.48 2.01
N PRO A 47 -15.16 -0.60 1.98
CA PRO A 47 -13.96 -0.66 2.81
C PRO A 47 -12.86 0.24 2.28
N ALA A 48 -11.97 0.68 3.17
CA ALA A 48 -10.70 1.22 2.77
C ALA A 48 -9.82 0.12 2.15
N LEU A 49 -8.84 0.51 1.34
CA LEU A 49 -7.86 -0.38 0.72
C LEU A 49 -6.45 -0.01 1.15
N VAL A 50 -5.67 -0.99 1.55
CA VAL A 50 -4.22 -0.88 1.67
C VAL A 50 -3.57 -1.70 0.56
N ILE A 51 -2.76 -1.06 -0.28
CA ILE A 51 -1.91 -1.71 -1.28
C ILE A 51 -0.51 -1.75 -0.69
N SER A 52 0.05 -2.95 -0.46
CA SER A 52 1.35 -3.12 0.19
C SER A 52 2.36 -3.75 -0.77
N LEU A 53 3.37 -2.98 -1.17
CA LEU A 53 4.37 -3.33 -2.18
C LEU A 53 5.60 -3.97 -1.52
N HIS A 54 5.99 -5.16 -1.97
CA HIS A 54 7.14 -5.92 -1.45
C HIS A 54 8.49 -5.33 -1.89
N GLY A 55 9.57 -5.71 -1.21
CA GLY A 55 10.93 -5.35 -1.59
C GLY A 55 11.49 -6.16 -2.77
N PHE A 56 12.72 -5.85 -3.18
CA PHE A 56 13.44 -6.57 -4.22
C PHE A 56 13.61 -8.06 -3.86
N ASN A 57 13.39 -8.93 -4.84
CA ASN A 57 13.49 -10.40 -4.72
C ASN A 57 12.56 -11.02 -3.63
N GLN A 58 11.53 -10.28 -3.23
CA GLN A 58 10.49 -10.74 -2.31
C GLN A 58 9.19 -11.06 -3.07
N ASP A 59 8.17 -11.50 -2.34
CA ASP A 59 6.85 -11.83 -2.87
C ASP A 59 5.73 -11.36 -1.92
N PRO A 60 4.46 -11.42 -2.34
CA PRO A 60 3.31 -11.01 -1.56
C PRO A 60 3.18 -11.71 -0.20
N GLU A 61 3.50 -13.00 -0.12
CA GLU A 61 3.42 -13.77 1.13
C GLU A 61 4.49 -13.31 2.13
N PHE A 62 5.68 -12.99 1.64
CA PHE A 62 6.73 -12.41 2.48
C PHE A 62 6.30 -11.03 2.99
N GLN A 63 5.80 -10.15 2.12
CA GLN A 63 5.32 -8.81 2.48
C GLN A 63 4.19 -8.87 3.51
N GLN A 64 3.23 -9.76 3.33
CA GLN A 64 2.15 -10.01 4.28
C GLN A 64 2.68 -10.38 5.68
N LYS A 65 3.63 -11.31 5.74
CA LYS A 65 4.25 -11.75 7.02
C LYS A 65 5.03 -10.64 7.69
N GLN A 66 5.73 -9.82 6.92
CA GLN A 66 6.52 -8.69 7.42
C GLN A 66 5.65 -7.59 8.01
N THR A 67 4.58 -7.22 7.32
CA THR A 67 3.81 -6.01 7.65
C THR A 67 2.68 -6.26 8.64
N GLN A 68 2.20 -7.50 8.76
CA GLN A 68 1.07 -7.88 9.62
C GLN A 68 -0.23 -7.10 9.34
N TRP A 69 -0.39 -6.54 8.12
CA TRP A 69 -1.59 -5.78 7.75
C TRP A 69 -2.88 -6.57 7.91
N ASN A 70 -2.86 -7.91 7.67
CA ASN A 70 -4.05 -8.76 7.82
C ASN A 70 -4.59 -8.74 9.25
N ALA A 71 -3.70 -8.77 10.26
CA ALA A 71 -4.11 -8.71 11.66
C ALA A 71 -4.77 -7.37 12.01
N LEU A 72 -4.28 -6.28 11.43
CA LEU A 72 -4.91 -4.96 11.59
C LEU A 72 -6.23 -4.88 10.81
N ALA A 73 -6.30 -5.45 9.61
CA ALA A 73 -7.53 -5.52 8.82
C ALA A 73 -8.66 -6.27 9.56
N ASP A 74 -8.31 -7.32 10.33
CA ASP A 74 -9.27 -8.05 11.18
C ASP A 74 -9.90 -7.21 12.30
N THR A 75 -9.23 -6.13 12.71
CA THR A 75 -9.78 -5.20 13.72
C THR A 75 -10.49 -4.01 13.10
N GLU A 76 -9.97 -3.48 12.00
CA GLU A 76 -10.39 -2.20 11.42
C GLU A 76 -11.30 -2.34 10.19
N GLY A 77 -11.52 -3.56 9.65
CA GLY A 77 -12.48 -3.84 8.59
C GLY A 77 -12.07 -3.37 7.18
N PHE A 78 -10.80 -3.06 6.92
CA PHE A 78 -10.31 -2.69 5.60
C PHE A 78 -9.77 -3.89 4.81
N ILE A 79 -9.62 -3.75 3.51
CA ILE A 79 -9.03 -4.76 2.62
C ILE A 79 -7.54 -4.48 2.44
N VAL A 80 -6.74 -5.55 2.36
CA VAL A 80 -5.32 -5.46 2.00
C VAL A 80 -5.06 -6.25 0.74
N THR A 81 -4.28 -5.66 -0.17
CA THR A 81 -3.78 -6.37 -1.35
C THR A 81 -2.27 -6.22 -1.48
N TYR A 82 -1.62 -7.30 -1.90
CA TYR A 82 -0.17 -7.42 -2.04
C TYR A 82 0.14 -7.78 -3.50
N PRO A 83 0.38 -6.79 -4.37
CA PRO A 83 0.71 -7.04 -5.77
C PRO A 83 2.03 -7.78 -5.94
N LEU A 84 2.12 -8.65 -6.95
CA LEU A 84 3.33 -9.40 -7.30
C LEU A 84 4.09 -8.71 -8.43
N ALA A 85 5.32 -8.29 -8.17
CA ALA A 85 6.22 -7.77 -9.19
C ALA A 85 6.64 -8.84 -10.20
N ASN A 86 6.86 -8.46 -11.45
CA ASN A 86 7.42 -9.35 -12.46
C ASN A 86 8.84 -9.76 -12.04
N ASN A 87 9.11 -11.06 -12.02
CA ASN A 87 10.39 -11.60 -11.55
C ASN A 87 10.83 -11.07 -10.17
N LYS A 88 9.85 -10.74 -9.31
CA LYS A 88 10.07 -10.17 -7.96
C LYS A 88 10.85 -8.84 -7.95
N MET A 89 10.78 -8.09 -9.03
CA MET A 89 11.46 -6.80 -9.21
C MET A 89 10.51 -5.77 -9.81
N TRP A 90 10.42 -4.60 -9.18
CA TRP A 90 9.59 -3.49 -9.66
C TRP A 90 10.32 -2.66 -10.72
N ASP A 91 9.59 -2.22 -11.73
CA ASP A 91 10.04 -1.15 -12.63
C ASP A 91 9.83 0.21 -11.93
N THR A 92 10.90 0.74 -11.35
CA THR A 92 10.87 2.00 -10.59
C THR A 92 11.13 3.25 -11.45
N SER A 93 11.30 3.08 -12.76
CA SER A 93 11.60 4.17 -13.70
C SER A 93 10.60 4.31 -14.84
N GLY A 94 9.96 3.20 -15.22
CA GLY A 94 8.95 3.17 -16.26
C GLY A 94 7.53 3.21 -15.74
N MET A 95 6.56 3.13 -16.64
CA MET A 95 5.14 3.20 -16.31
C MET A 95 4.49 1.84 -16.09
N GLY A 96 5.19 0.72 -16.37
CA GLY A 96 4.60 -0.61 -16.36
C GLY A 96 4.00 -0.99 -15.00
N ASP A 97 4.76 -0.80 -13.93
CA ASP A 97 4.28 -1.11 -12.57
C ASP A 97 3.38 -0.02 -11.98
N VAL A 98 3.52 1.24 -12.41
CA VAL A 98 2.56 2.30 -12.08
C VAL A 98 1.18 1.97 -12.65
N MET A 99 1.10 1.54 -13.92
CA MET A 99 -0.15 1.08 -14.55
C MET A 99 -0.71 -0.17 -13.87
N PHE A 100 0.15 -1.06 -13.38
CA PHE A 100 -0.31 -2.22 -12.62
C PHE A 100 -0.92 -1.81 -11.28
N VAL A 101 -0.30 -0.91 -10.53
CA VAL A 101 -0.87 -0.38 -9.26
C VAL A 101 -2.22 0.30 -9.54
N GLU A 102 -2.33 1.08 -10.61
CA GLU A 102 -3.61 1.69 -11.01
C GLU A 102 -4.67 0.63 -11.36
N ALA A 103 -4.29 -0.41 -12.09
CA ALA A 103 -5.19 -1.51 -12.42
C ALA A 103 -5.66 -2.27 -11.17
N VAL A 104 -4.77 -2.47 -10.18
CA VAL A 104 -5.13 -3.05 -8.87
C VAL A 104 -6.18 -2.18 -8.16
N MET A 105 -6.01 -0.84 -8.12
CA MET A 105 -7.00 0.05 -7.52
C MET A 105 -8.38 -0.11 -8.17
N LYS A 106 -8.44 -0.10 -9.50
CA LYS A 106 -9.67 -0.26 -10.27
C LYS A 106 -10.31 -1.64 -10.08
N ASP A 107 -9.50 -2.68 -10.04
CA ASP A 107 -9.97 -4.06 -9.85
C ASP A 107 -10.56 -4.27 -8.45
N MET A 108 -9.92 -3.71 -7.42
CA MET A 108 -10.42 -3.75 -6.03
C MET A 108 -11.73 -2.95 -5.87
N GLU A 109 -11.88 -1.81 -6.56
CA GLU A 109 -13.14 -1.07 -6.60
C GLU A 109 -14.26 -1.91 -7.22
N LEU A 110 -13.99 -2.59 -8.34
CA LEU A 110 -14.98 -3.39 -9.05
C LEU A 110 -15.37 -4.68 -8.31
N LYS A 111 -14.39 -5.41 -7.76
CA LYS A 111 -14.62 -6.73 -7.13
C LYS A 111 -15.05 -6.62 -5.66
N HIS A 112 -14.49 -5.67 -4.94
CA HIS A 112 -14.63 -5.58 -3.49
C HIS A 112 -15.31 -4.28 -3.03
N HIS A 113 -15.76 -3.42 -3.95
CA HIS A 113 -16.46 -2.16 -3.66
C HIS A 113 -15.70 -1.22 -2.71
N VAL A 114 -14.36 -1.20 -2.81
CA VAL A 114 -13.53 -0.32 -1.97
C VAL A 114 -13.86 1.16 -2.20
N ASP A 115 -13.75 1.96 -1.16
CA ASP A 115 -13.91 3.40 -1.25
C ASP A 115 -12.68 4.03 -1.94
N LYS A 116 -12.87 4.53 -3.15
CA LYS A 116 -11.83 5.18 -3.95
C LYS A 116 -11.16 6.40 -3.28
N ASN A 117 -11.79 6.97 -2.24
CA ASN A 117 -11.21 8.06 -1.48
C ASN A 117 -10.38 7.58 -0.28
N ARG A 118 -10.40 6.28 0.01
CA ARG A 118 -9.69 5.64 1.13
C ARG A 118 -8.73 4.55 0.65
N ILE A 119 -7.95 4.85 -0.41
CA ILE A 119 -6.90 3.97 -0.93
C ILE A 119 -5.56 4.45 -0.38
N TYR A 120 -4.88 3.57 0.34
CA TYR A 120 -3.59 3.83 0.98
C TYR A 120 -2.51 2.97 0.33
N LEU A 121 -1.36 3.57 0.08
CA LEU A 121 -0.20 2.88 -0.45
C LEU A 121 0.84 2.68 0.66
N SER A 122 1.43 1.50 0.72
CA SER A 122 2.58 1.20 1.57
C SER A 122 3.62 0.44 0.75
N GLY A 123 4.89 0.58 1.10
CA GLY A 123 5.94 -0.14 0.40
C GLY A 123 7.14 -0.38 1.29
N PHE A 124 7.86 -1.48 1.05
CA PHE A 124 9.11 -1.78 1.69
C PHE A 124 10.26 -1.76 0.68
N SER A 125 11.38 -1.08 1.00
CA SER A 125 12.59 -1.06 0.17
C SER A 125 12.28 -0.64 -1.27
N MET A 126 12.49 -1.50 -2.28
CA MET A 126 12.14 -1.23 -3.69
C MET A 126 10.64 -0.95 -3.90
N GLY A 127 9.75 -1.53 -3.05
CA GLY A 127 8.32 -1.20 -3.05
C GLY A 127 8.05 0.24 -2.59
N SER A 128 8.86 0.79 -1.67
CA SER A 128 8.80 2.22 -1.33
C SER A 128 9.25 3.10 -2.49
N TRP A 129 10.30 2.70 -3.19
CA TRP A 129 10.77 3.41 -4.39
C TRP A 129 9.66 3.48 -5.44
N LEU A 130 9.05 2.33 -5.80
CA LEU A 130 7.89 2.35 -6.71
C LEU A 130 6.76 3.20 -6.15
N GLY A 131 6.48 3.14 -4.84
CA GLY A 131 5.43 3.95 -4.21
C GLY A 131 5.62 5.44 -4.42
N TYR A 132 6.83 5.97 -4.22
CA TYR A 132 7.15 7.36 -4.54
C TYR A 132 6.95 7.67 -6.03
N HIS A 133 7.38 6.77 -6.91
CA HIS A 133 7.18 6.92 -8.36
C HIS A 133 5.68 6.93 -8.75
N CYS A 134 4.84 6.15 -8.07
CA CYS A 134 3.40 6.18 -8.27
C CYS A 134 2.77 7.54 -7.92
N LEU A 135 3.33 8.31 -6.97
CA LEU A 135 2.76 9.62 -6.61
C LEU A 135 2.78 10.62 -7.76
N GLU A 136 3.71 10.48 -8.71
CA GLU A 136 3.80 11.38 -9.88
C GLU A 136 2.52 11.39 -10.72
N THR A 137 1.84 10.24 -10.82
CA THR A 137 0.67 10.07 -11.70
C THR A 137 -0.59 9.66 -10.94
N LEU A 138 -0.47 8.90 -9.84
CA LEU A 138 -1.58 8.34 -9.07
C LEU A 138 -1.83 9.06 -7.74
N GLY A 139 -1.06 10.08 -7.38
CA GLY A 139 -1.19 10.79 -6.10
C GLY A 139 -2.61 11.30 -5.83
N ASN A 140 -3.37 11.69 -6.86
CA ASN A 140 -4.76 12.11 -6.74
C ASN A 140 -5.74 10.97 -6.38
N GLN A 141 -5.32 9.71 -6.50
CA GLN A 141 -6.09 8.52 -6.13
C GLN A 141 -5.60 7.89 -4.81
N ILE A 142 -4.47 8.35 -4.26
CA ILE A 142 -3.85 7.81 -3.05
C ILE A 142 -4.15 8.73 -1.86
N ALA A 143 -4.87 8.25 -0.85
CA ALA A 143 -5.23 9.02 0.34
C ALA A 143 -4.03 9.36 1.22
N ALA A 144 -3.11 8.41 1.43
CA ALA A 144 -1.82 8.60 2.09
C ALA A 144 -0.82 7.51 1.68
N PHE A 145 0.48 7.77 1.90
CA PHE A 145 1.57 6.85 1.57
C PHE A 145 2.47 6.56 2.78
N GLY A 146 2.75 5.29 3.02
CA GLY A 146 3.63 4.80 4.08
C GLY A 146 4.85 4.07 3.53
N PRO A 147 5.93 4.77 3.11
CA PRO A 147 7.18 4.16 2.67
C PRO A 147 8.00 3.67 3.86
N VAL A 148 8.61 2.48 3.73
CA VAL A 148 9.51 1.88 4.72
C VAL A 148 10.84 1.53 4.05
N SER A 149 11.95 2.08 4.57
CA SER A 149 13.33 1.77 4.15
C SER A 149 13.55 1.83 2.63
N GLY A 150 13.12 2.93 1.98
CA GLY A 150 13.34 3.15 0.55
C GLY A 150 12.98 4.58 0.13
N VAL A 151 13.64 5.07 -0.91
CA VAL A 151 13.51 6.42 -1.46
C VAL A 151 13.39 6.37 -2.99
N ASP A 152 12.91 7.43 -3.63
CA ASP A 152 12.98 7.57 -5.09
C ASP A 152 14.37 8.11 -5.47
N ILE A 153 15.22 7.19 -5.93
CA ILE A 153 16.65 7.48 -6.18
C ILE A 153 16.80 8.40 -7.39
N GLY A 154 17.67 9.39 -7.25
CA GLY A 154 18.01 10.30 -8.34
C GLY A 154 16.93 11.33 -8.70
N LYS A 155 15.81 11.36 -7.99
CA LYS A 155 14.70 12.27 -8.28
C LYS A 155 14.44 13.30 -7.18
N GLN A 156 13.81 14.39 -7.58
CA GLN A 156 13.25 15.38 -6.65
C GLN A 156 11.79 15.00 -6.32
N PRO A 157 11.24 15.44 -5.15
CA PRO A 157 9.85 15.24 -4.82
C PRO A 157 8.92 15.68 -5.95
N LYS A 158 8.03 14.79 -6.37
CA LYS A 158 7.03 15.06 -7.41
C LYS A 158 5.79 14.19 -7.21
N ALA A 159 4.63 14.83 -7.14
CA ALA A 159 3.34 14.19 -7.09
C ALA A 159 2.32 15.03 -7.84
N ASN A 160 1.27 14.42 -8.40
CA ASN A 160 0.20 15.18 -9.07
C ASN A 160 -0.81 15.81 -8.10
N ARG A 161 -0.66 15.53 -6.80
CA ARG A 161 -1.39 16.11 -5.66
C ARG A 161 -0.50 16.05 -4.42
N LYS A 162 -0.71 16.92 -3.46
CA LYS A 162 -0.12 16.79 -2.11
C LYS A 162 -0.69 15.55 -1.42
N VAL A 163 0.18 14.61 -1.03
CA VAL A 163 -0.19 13.33 -0.41
C VAL A 163 0.45 13.24 0.97
N PRO A 164 -0.31 13.01 2.04
CA PRO A 164 0.26 12.77 3.37
C PRO A 164 1.23 11.57 3.32
N ILE A 165 2.47 11.77 3.80
CA ILE A 165 3.51 10.74 3.80
C ILE A 165 3.99 10.50 5.24
N MET A 166 4.05 9.22 5.64
CA MET A 166 4.70 8.79 6.88
C MET A 166 5.88 7.90 6.55
N HIS A 167 7.08 8.49 6.44
CA HIS A 167 8.30 7.76 6.12
C HIS A 167 8.89 7.08 7.37
N ILE A 168 9.16 5.78 7.27
CA ILE A 168 9.77 4.97 8.32
C ILE A 168 11.12 4.46 7.81
N HIS A 169 12.19 4.65 8.60
CA HIS A 169 13.53 4.23 8.20
C HIS A 169 14.39 3.83 9.38
N GLY A 170 15.17 2.76 9.22
CA GLY A 170 16.15 2.35 10.21
C GLY A 170 17.41 3.21 10.14
N THR A 171 17.90 3.70 11.28
CA THR A 171 19.15 4.49 11.32
C THR A 171 20.41 3.66 11.03
N ALA A 172 20.30 2.34 11.13
CA ALA A 172 21.35 1.36 10.81
C ALA A 172 21.09 0.59 9.52
N ASP A 173 20.23 1.12 8.62
CA ASP A 173 19.96 0.51 7.30
C ASP A 173 21.25 0.58 6.47
N ASP A 174 21.74 -0.58 6.04
CA ASP A 174 22.97 -0.73 5.26
C ASP A 174 22.73 -0.84 3.75
N VAL A 175 21.47 -0.98 3.33
CA VAL A 175 21.05 -1.03 1.93
C VAL A 175 20.64 0.36 1.46
N PHE A 176 19.58 0.92 2.05
CA PHE A 176 19.21 2.33 1.89
C PHE A 176 19.76 3.12 3.06
N LYS A 177 21.05 3.48 2.99
CA LYS A 177 21.79 4.10 4.10
C LYS A 177 21.10 5.36 4.61
N TYR A 178 20.89 5.45 5.91
CA TYR A 178 20.29 6.61 6.55
C TYR A 178 21.05 7.91 6.26
N THR A 179 22.38 7.82 6.15
CA THR A 179 23.28 8.93 5.82
C THR A 179 23.23 9.36 4.36
N GLY A 180 22.48 8.64 3.52
CA GLY A 180 22.47 8.81 2.07
C GLY A 180 23.58 8.05 1.36
N ASP A 181 23.46 7.96 0.05
CA ASP A 181 24.47 7.40 -0.84
C ASP A 181 24.54 8.20 -2.15
N PRO A 182 25.46 9.19 -2.24
CA PRO A 182 25.59 10.03 -3.43
C PRO A 182 26.15 9.28 -4.65
N TYR A 183 26.71 8.09 -4.43
CA TYR A 183 27.33 7.25 -5.47
C TYR A 183 26.50 6.03 -5.81
N HIS A 184 25.27 5.95 -5.32
CA HIS A 184 24.38 4.84 -5.66
C HIS A 184 24.22 4.72 -7.19
N MET A 185 24.36 3.50 -7.72
CA MET A 185 24.38 3.24 -9.17
C MET A 185 23.15 3.73 -9.94
N ALA A 186 22.01 3.90 -9.27
CA ALA A 186 20.77 4.41 -9.87
C ALA A 186 20.63 5.95 -9.78
N GLY A 187 21.66 6.71 -9.36
CA GLY A 187 21.66 8.17 -9.41
C GLY A 187 21.90 8.90 -8.08
N GLY A 188 22.18 8.18 -7.00
CA GLY A 188 22.45 8.76 -5.68
C GLY A 188 21.20 9.32 -4.99
N TYR A 189 21.29 9.48 -3.65
CA TYR A 189 20.26 10.11 -2.83
C TYR A 189 20.88 10.75 -1.59
N PRO A 190 20.28 11.84 -1.05
CA PRO A 190 20.77 12.52 0.15
C PRO A 190 20.51 11.69 1.41
N SER A 191 20.92 12.19 2.58
CA SER A 191 20.49 11.58 3.84
C SER A 191 18.96 11.48 3.92
N ILE A 192 18.46 10.49 4.65
CA ILE A 192 17.01 10.28 4.81
C ILE A 192 16.36 11.52 5.45
N GLU A 193 17.02 12.16 6.41
CA GLU A 193 16.51 13.41 6.99
C GLU A 193 16.35 14.52 5.94
N GLU A 194 17.33 14.70 5.07
CA GLU A 194 17.24 15.70 3.99
C GLU A 194 16.20 15.32 2.97
N TYR A 195 16.10 14.03 2.62
CA TYR A 195 15.07 13.52 1.70
C TYR A 195 13.66 13.78 2.22
N VAL A 196 13.39 13.47 3.48
CA VAL A 196 12.09 13.71 4.12
C VAL A 196 11.80 15.21 4.25
N LYS A 197 12.79 16.04 4.57
CA LYS A 197 12.63 17.51 4.58
C LYS A 197 12.26 18.06 3.20
N LYS A 198 12.84 17.53 2.12
CA LYS A 198 12.48 17.93 0.74
C LYS A 198 11.01 17.57 0.43
N TRP A 199 10.56 16.38 0.81
CA TRP A 199 9.16 16.00 0.66
C TRP A 199 8.23 16.85 1.53
N ALA A 200 8.58 17.09 2.79
CA ALA A 200 7.80 17.95 3.67
C ALA A 200 7.66 19.38 3.11
N ALA A 201 8.74 19.96 2.58
CA ALA A 201 8.71 21.25 1.91
C ALA A 201 7.82 21.23 0.65
N TYR A 202 7.93 20.19 -0.17
CA TYR A 202 7.08 19.99 -1.35
C TYR A 202 5.59 19.90 -0.99
N GLU A 203 5.26 19.18 0.09
CA GLU A 203 3.90 19.07 0.63
C GLU A 203 3.40 20.37 1.29
N GLY A 204 4.28 21.36 1.52
CA GLY A 204 3.96 22.65 2.12
C GLY A 204 3.91 22.62 3.65
N CYS A 205 4.60 21.65 4.25
CA CYS A 205 4.78 21.62 5.71
C CYS A 205 5.78 22.69 6.17
N ASP A 206 5.61 23.19 7.40
CA ASP A 206 6.63 24.03 8.06
C ASP A 206 7.82 23.17 8.46
N THR A 207 8.93 23.30 7.72
CA THR A 207 10.17 22.57 7.99
C THR A 207 11.12 23.31 8.94
N SER A 208 10.79 24.55 9.32
CA SER A 208 11.59 25.35 10.24
C SER A 208 11.36 25.01 11.71
N ASN A 209 10.20 24.46 12.03
CA ASN A 209 9.81 24.07 13.39
C ASN A 209 9.12 22.70 13.40
N PRO A 210 9.85 21.60 13.12
CA PRO A 210 9.26 20.27 13.16
C PRO A 210 8.82 19.90 14.57
N SER A 211 7.57 19.49 14.76
CA SER A 211 7.14 18.93 16.03
C SER A 211 7.70 17.52 16.19
N LEU A 212 8.40 17.26 17.31
CA LEU A 212 8.86 15.92 17.66
C LEU A 212 7.89 15.31 18.67
N SER A 213 7.25 14.21 18.32
CA SER A 213 6.48 13.41 19.26
C SER A 213 7.17 12.08 19.49
N PHE A 214 7.67 11.86 20.71
CA PHE A 214 8.22 10.57 21.14
C PHE A 214 7.14 9.79 21.90
N ARG A 215 6.78 8.62 21.37
CA ARG A 215 6.01 7.64 22.13
C ARG A 215 6.92 6.44 22.36
N GLN A 216 7.65 6.46 23.48
CA GLN A 216 8.41 5.29 23.92
C GLN A 216 7.43 4.27 24.52
N LYS A 217 7.02 3.25 23.75
CA LYS A 217 6.51 2.02 24.32
C LYS A 217 7.71 1.13 24.61
N ASN A 218 7.90 0.76 25.88
CA ASN A 218 8.87 -0.26 26.25
C ASN A 218 8.52 -1.54 25.49
N CYS A 219 9.27 -1.84 24.43
CA CYS A 219 9.26 -3.18 23.84
C CYS A 219 9.98 -4.10 24.84
N LYS A 220 9.25 -5.03 25.47
CA LYS A 220 9.80 -6.16 26.20
C LYS A 220 10.07 -7.29 25.22
#